data_83cd38a98a4c9b2b34ef8ab94976f5ed
#
_entry.id   83cd38a98a4c9b2b34ef8ab94976f5ed
#
_cell.length_a   1.000
_cell.length_b   1.000
_cell.length_c   1.000
_cell.angle_alpha   90.00
_cell.angle_beta   90.00
_cell.angle_gamma   90.00
#
_symmetry.space_group_name_H-M   'P 1'
#
loop_
_entity.id
_entity.type
_entity.pdbx_description
1 polymer ?
#
loop_
_entity_poly.entity_id
_entity_poly.type
_entity_poly.pdbx_seq_one_letter_code
_entity_poly.pdbx_strand_id
1 'polypeptide(L)'
;MDMILPPGAETMQVPKDKVFLMAAPISEKMPDFPAGLLTRSARDTHICVEIVVSEEGSVSSVIPLYETIECPMSKKHTDERFTKAVTDAVQTWEFFAAAICTFPATIAKNDDCKGEGVVIDRVAIKMSFVFSFQVDHGRVSLRRRRT
;
A
#
# COMPACT_ATOMS: atom_id res chain seq x y z
N MET A 1 1.19 7.98 -2.74
CA MET A 1 0.83 7.56 -1.38
C MET A 1 0.31 8.74 -0.60
N ASP A 2 -0.80 8.58 0.03
CA ASP A 2 -1.44 9.65 0.77
C ASP A 2 -1.43 9.34 2.26
N MET A 3 -1.10 10.35 3.06
CA MET A 3 -1.25 10.28 4.50
C MET A 3 -2.69 10.62 4.87
N ILE A 4 -3.24 9.92 5.86
CA ILE A 4 -4.54 10.26 6.41
C ILE A 4 -4.38 11.50 7.27
N LEU A 5 -4.95 12.62 6.82
CA LEU A 5 -4.85 13.90 7.51
C LEU A 5 -6.07 14.13 8.40
N PRO A 6 -5.93 14.91 9.47
CA PRO A 6 -7.08 15.36 10.26
C PRO A 6 -8.07 16.15 9.39
N PRO A 7 -9.37 16.18 9.77
CA PRO A 7 -10.35 16.99 9.05
C PRO A 7 -9.88 18.44 8.91
N GLY A 8 -9.99 18.99 7.69
CA GLY A 8 -9.59 20.36 7.39
C GLY A 8 -8.14 20.55 6.97
N ALA A 9 -7.31 19.50 7.03
CA ALA A 9 -5.93 19.57 6.57
C ALA A 9 -5.88 19.25 5.07
N GLU A 10 -5.42 20.19 4.25
CA GLU A 10 -5.30 19.99 2.79
C GLU A 10 -3.93 19.43 2.40
N THR A 11 -2.89 19.89 3.06
CA THR A 11 -1.53 19.43 2.85
C THR A 11 -0.84 19.25 4.18
N MET A 12 0.07 18.30 4.24
CA MET A 12 0.88 18.09 5.41
C MET A 12 2.24 18.73 5.21
N GLN A 13 2.51 19.77 5.97
CA GLN A 13 3.83 20.35 6.10
C GLN A 13 4.47 19.83 7.37
N VAL A 14 5.64 19.22 7.21
CA VAL A 14 6.38 18.70 8.36
C VAL A 14 7.19 19.86 8.96
N PRO A 15 6.96 20.23 10.24
CA PRO A 15 7.75 21.24 10.92
C PRO A 15 9.23 20.92 10.95
N LYS A 16 10.06 21.93 11.20
CA LYS A 16 11.51 21.78 11.16
C LYS A 16 12.08 20.78 12.17
N ASP A 17 11.39 20.57 13.28
CA ASP A 17 11.79 19.61 14.33
C ASP A 17 11.24 18.22 14.12
N LYS A 18 10.54 17.96 13.01
CA LYS A 18 9.86 16.69 12.75
C LYS A 18 10.33 16.04 11.46
N VAL A 19 10.29 14.73 11.45
CA VAL A 19 10.54 13.91 10.28
C VAL A 19 9.39 12.91 10.12
N PHE A 20 8.92 12.73 8.89
CA PHE A 20 7.96 11.69 8.57
C PHE A 20 8.70 10.41 8.19
N LEU A 21 8.43 9.35 8.93
CA LEU A 21 8.96 8.02 8.64
C LEU A 21 7.87 7.21 7.95
N MET A 22 8.17 6.75 6.73
CA MET A 22 7.24 5.97 5.93
C MET A 22 7.01 4.58 6.51
N ALA A 23 5.80 4.05 6.35
CA ALA A 23 5.54 2.65 6.62
C ALA A 23 6.42 1.76 5.73
N ALA A 24 7.00 0.73 6.32
CA ALA A 24 7.87 -0.20 5.61
C ALA A 24 7.32 -1.63 5.72
N PRO A 25 7.32 -2.41 4.64
CA PRO A 25 6.78 -3.76 4.68
C PRO A 25 7.63 -4.70 5.55
N ILE A 26 6.96 -5.51 6.36
CA ILE A 26 7.54 -6.62 7.10
C ILE A 26 7.23 -7.93 6.38
N SER A 27 5.98 -8.08 5.96
CA SER A 27 5.48 -9.27 5.30
C SER A 27 4.48 -8.87 4.23
N GLU A 28 4.74 -9.28 2.99
CA GLU A 28 3.90 -8.97 1.84
C GLU A 28 3.65 -10.25 1.05
N LYS A 29 2.66 -11.03 1.48
CA LYS A 29 2.26 -12.22 0.75
C LYS A 29 1.68 -11.82 -0.60
N MET A 30 2.26 -12.33 -1.70
CA MET A 30 1.74 -12.08 -3.03
C MET A 30 0.45 -12.86 -3.27
N PRO A 31 -0.50 -12.29 -4.04
CA PRO A 31 -1.73 -12.98 -4.39
C PRO A 31 -1.47 -14.25 -5.19
N ASP A 32 -2.31 -15.27 -4.95
CA ASP A 32 -2.30 -16.47 -5.77
C ASP A 32 -3.04 -16.19 -7.09
N PHE A 33 -2.55 -16.79 -8.17
CA PHE A 33 -3.26 -16.73 -9.44
C PHE A 33 -4.56 -17.54 -9.32
N PRO A 34 -5.72 -16.96 -9.67
CA PRO A 34 -7.00 -17.67 -9.53
C PRO A 34 -7.03 -18.97 -10.31
N ALA A 35 -7.48 -20.04 -9.64
CA ALA A 35 -7.58 -21.35 -10.26
C ALA A 35 -8.54 -21.33 -11.47
N GLY A 36 -8.21 -22.06 -12.52
CA GLY A 36 -9.01 -22.16 -13.73
C GLY A 36 -8.83 -21.01 -14.72
N LEU A 37 -8.01 -20.02 -14.41
CA LEU A 37 -7.73 -18.89 -15.30
C LEU A 37 -6.43 -19.03 -16.08
N LEU A 38 -5.73 -20.16 -15.94
CA LEU A 38 -4.53 -20.48 -16.72
C LEU A 38 -4.92 -20.94 -18.13
N THR A 39 -5.38 -20.01 -18.96
CA THR A 39 -5.74 -20.31 -20.34
C THR A 39 -4.81 -19.55 -21.28
N ARG A 40 -4.63 -20.07 -22.52
CA ARG A 40 -3.81 -19.43 -23.54
C ARG A 40 -4.32 -18.03 -23.92
N SER A 41 -5.60 -17.78 -23.69
CA SER A 41 -6.25 -16.51 -24.02
C SER A 41 -6.38 -15.57 -22.83
N ALA A 42 -5.76 -15.91 -21.69
CA ALA A 42 -5.81 -15.03 -20.53
C ALA A 42 -5.14 -13.70 -20.87
N ARG A 43 -5.91 -12.63 -20.75
CA ARG A 43 -5.41 -11.28 -20.98
C ARG A 43 -4.65 -10.80 -19.75
N ASP A 44 -3.75 -9.86 -19.97
CA ASP A 44 -3.14 -9.14 -18.87
C ASP A 44 -4.23 -8.47 -18.04
N THR A 45 -4.17 -8.69 -16.74
CA THR A 45 -5.16 -8.15 -15.80
C THR A 45 -4.46 -7.28 -14.79
N HIS A 46 -4.99 -6.07 -14.59
CA HIS A 46 -4.48 -5.12 -13.62
C HIS A 46 -5.52 -4.91 -12.55
N ILE A 47 -5.13 -5.10 -11.30
CA ILE A 47 -5.98 -4.86 -10.14
C ILE A 47 -5.34 -3.78 -9.29
N CYS A 48 -6.08 -2.70 -9.06
CA CYS A 48 -5.65 -1.59 -8.22
C CYS A 48 -6.39 -1.65 -6.88
N VAL A 49 -5.65 -1.42 -5.82
CA VAL A 49 -6.23 -1.34 -4.48
C VAL A 49 -5.63 -0.16 -3.73
N GLU A 50 -6.47 0.43 -2.88
CA GLU A 50 -6.05 1.42 -1.89
C GLU A 50 -6.12 0.74 -0.53
N ILE A 51 -5.04 0.82 0.22
CA ILE A 51 -4.99 0.24 1.57
C ILE A 51 -4.79 1.33 2.60
N VAL A 52 -5.27 1.05 3.81
CA VAL A 52 -4.95 1.84 4.98
C VAL A 52 -4.07 0.98 5.88
N VAL A 53 -2.86 1.47 6.14
CA VAL A 53 -1.97 0.85 7.12
C VAL A 53 -2.20 1.56 8.45
N SER A 54 -2.62 0.81 9.45
CA SER A 54 -2.96 1.35 10.77
C SER A 54 -1.72 1.79 11.55
N GLU A 55 -1.95 2.42 12.68
CA GLU A 55 -0.90 2.81 13.62
C GLU A 55 -0.14 1.61 14.19
N GLU A 56 -0.74 0.43 14.16
CA GLU A 56 -0.10 -0.82 14.58
C GLU A 56 0.66 -1.52 13.44
N GLY A 57 0.57 -0.98 12.23
CA GLY A 57 1.21 -1.58 11.07
C GLY A 57 0.39 -2.66 10.36
N SER A 58 -0.82 -2.91 10.79
CA SER A 58 -1.72 -3.85 10.13
C SER A 58 -2.52 -3.17 9.03
N VAL A 59 -2.98 -3.93 8.07
CA VAL A 59 -3.88 -3.41 7.01
C VAL A 59 -5.29 -3.39 7.57
N SER A 60 -5.82 -2.20 7.81
CA SER A 60 -7.16 -2.01 8.37
C SER A 60 -8.24 -1.91 7.32
N SER A 61 -7.87 -1.61 6.06
CA SER A 61 -8.82 -1.46 4.97
C SER A 61 -8.14 -1.77 3.65
N VAL A 62 -8.84 -2.50 2.78
CA VAL A 62 -8.43 -2.73 1.40
C VAL A 62 -9.63 -2.40 0.51
N ILE A 63 -9.48 -1.45 -0.37
CA ILE A 63 -10.54 -0.98 -1.27
C ILE A 63 -10.08 -1.15 -2.70
N PRO A 64 -10.75 -2.00 -3.51
CA PRO A 64 -10.47 -2.08 -4.94
C PRO A 64 -10.79 -0.76 -5.63
N LEU A 65 -9.95 -0.35 -6.56
CA LEU A 65 -10.13 0.86 -7.35
C LEU A 65 -10.43 0.48 -8.80
N TYR A 66 -11.38 1.17 -9.40
CA TYR A 66 -11.80 0.96 -10.77
C TYR A 66 -11.78 2.28 -11.53
N GLU A 67 -11.68 2.19 -12.85
CA GLU A 67 -11.73 3.36 -13.72
C GLU A 67 -10.68 4.41 -13.35
N THR A 68 -9.48 3.93 -13.05
CA THR A 68 -8.29 4.75 -12.80
C THR A 68 -7.35 4.71 -14.00
N ILE A 69 -6.31 5.53 -13.97
CA ILE A 69 -5.30 5.54 -15.04
C ILE A 69 -4.62 4.18 -15.15
N GLU A 70 -4.23 3.60 -14.01
CA GLU A 70 -3.54 2.30 -13.97
C GLU A 70 -4.48 1.12 -14.16
N CYS A 71 -5.74 1.26 -13.75
CA CYS A 71 -6.77 0.21 -13.84
C CYS A 71 -8.02 0.77 -14.49
N PRO A 72 -8.02 0.96 -15.83
CA PRO A 72 -9.11 1.67 -16.50
C PRO A 72 -10.41 0.89 -16.58
N MET A 73 -10.39 -0.41 -16.30
CA MET A 73 -11.61 -1.23 -16.37
C MET A 73 -12.58 -0.88 -15.26
N SER A 74 -13.89 -0.97 -15.59
CA SER A 74 -14.94 -0.83 -14.59
C SER A 74 -15.07 -2.10 -13.76
N LYS A 75 -15.73 -1.99 -12.61
CA LYS A 75 -16.01 -3.17 -11.77
C LYS A 75 -16.74 -4.26 -12.55
N LYS A 76 -17.69 -3.87 -13.40
CA LYS A 76 -18.47 -4.80 -14.23
C LYS A 76 -17.59 -5.61 -15.19
N HIS A 77 -16.50 -5.03 -15.67
CA HIS A 77 -15.61 -5.64 -16.66
C HIS A 77 -14.36 -6.25 -16.04
N THR A 78 -14.25 -6.23 -14.72
CA THR A 78 -13.12 -6.80 -13.98
C THR A 78 -13.52 -8.17 -13.43
N ASP A 79 -12.68 -9.18 -13.62
CA ASP A 79 -12.92 -10.50 -13.07
C ASP A 79 -12.73 -10.47 -11.54
N GLU A 80 -13.80 -10.70 -10.81
CA GLU A 80 -13.81 -10.65 -9.35
C GLU A 80 -12.84 -11.64 -8.69
N ARG A 81 -12.49 -12.72 -9.39
CA ARG A 81 -11.54 -13.71 -8.85
C ARG A 81 -10.17 -13.11 -8.65
N PHE A 82 -9.73 -12.24 -9.57
CA PHE A 82 -8.47 -11.49 -9.41
C PHE A 82 -8.56 -10.49 -8.27
N THR A 83 -9.66 -9.75 -8.21
CA THR A 83 -9.88 -8.77 -7.14
C THR A 83 -9.87 -9.45 -5.78
N LYS A 84 -10.57 -10.58 -5.66
CA LYS A 84 -10.59 -11.35 -4.41
C LYS A 84 -9.20 -11.86 -4.03
N ALA A 85 -8.45 -12.40 -4.98
CA ALA A 85 -7.10 -12.90 -4.72
C ALA A 85 -6.21 -11.78 -4.18
N VAL A 86 -6.27 -10.59 -4.76
CA VAL A 86 -5.49 -9.44 -4.33
C VAL A 86 -5.92 -8.97 -2.94
N THR A 87 -7.23 -8.78 -2.74
CA THR A 87 -7.72 -8.27 -1.44
C THR A 87 -7.43 -9.25 -0.31
N ASP A 88 -7.61 -10.55 -0.54
CA ASP A 88 -7.32 -11.57 0.47
C ASP A 88 -5.84 -11.58 0.86
N ALA A 89 -4.95 -11.48 -0.12
CA ALA A 89 -3.52 -11.46 0.15
C ALA A 89 -3.09 -10.19 0.88
N VAL A 90 -3.53 -9.04 0.40
CA VAL A 90 -3.14 -7.73 0.95
C VAL A 90 -3.64 -7.54 2.38
N GLN A 91 -4.79 -8.09 2.73
CA GLN A 91 -5.31 -8.03 4.09
C GLN A 91 -4.38 -8.70 5.12
N THR A 92 -3.52 -9.61 4.68
CA THR A 92 -2.56 -10.28 5.55
C THR A 92 -1.22 -9.56 5.66
N TRP A 93 -1.02 -8.50 4.91
CA TRP A 93 0.25 -7.77 4.91
C TRP A 93 0.51 -7.10 6.25
N GLU A 94 1.78 -7.05 6.62
CA GLU A 94 2.23 -6.39 7.83
C GLU A 94 3.30 -5.36 7.51
N PHE A 95 3.24 -4.26 8.22
CA PHE A 95 4.16 -3.15 8.06
C PHE A 95 4.73 -2.69 9.39
N PHE A 96 5.91 -2.10 9.35
CA PHE A 96 6.27 -1.13 10.37
C PHE A 96 5.42 0.10 10.11
N ALA A 97 4.71 0.58 11.11
CA ALA A 97 3.80 1.71 10.96
C ALA A 97 4.54 2.98 10.52
N ALA A 98 3.87 3.81 9.75
CA ALA A 98 4.35 5.16 9.50
C ALA A 98 4.37 5.96 10.80
N ALA A 99 5.25 6.93 10.90
CA ALA A 99 5.37 7.73 12.11
C ALA A 99 5.81 9.16 11.80
N ILE A 100 5.47 10.05 12.72
CA ILE A 100 6.03 11.40 12.76
C ILE A 100 6.94 11.44 13.97
N CYS A 101 8.22 11.75 13.73
CA CYS A 101 9.23 11.78 14.77
C CYS A 101 9.56 13.23 15.10
N THR A 102 9.48 13.57 16.39
CA THR A 102 9.82 14.92 16.89
C THR A 102 11.15 14.87 17.60
N PHE A 103 12.07 15.70 17.15
CA PHE A 103 13.44 15.76 17.66
C PHE A 103 13.60 16.89 18.66
N PRO A 104 14.25 16.65 19.81
CA PRO A 104 14.63 17.74 20.72
C PRO A 104 15.70 18.60 20.07
N ALA A 105 15.84 19.86 20.52
CA ALA A 105 16.79 20.81 19.96
C ALA A 105 18.25 20.33 20.07
N THR A 106 18.54 19.42 20.98
CA THR A 106 19.89 18.90 21.26
C THR A 106 20.33 17.81 20.28
N ILE A 107 19.41 17.30 19.45
CA ILE A 107 19.70 16.21 18.53
C ILE A 107 19.40 16.64 17.09
N ALA A 108 20.37 16.40 16.19
CA ALA A 108 20.16 16.63 14.77
C ALA A 108 19.15 15.63 14.20
N LYS A 109 18.25 16.11 13.33
CA LYS A 109 17.29 15.26 12.66
C LYS A 109 17.98 14.19 11.83
N ASN A 110 17.39 12.99 11.82
CA ASN A 110 17.81 11.89 10.97
C ASN A 110 16.58 11.15 10.44
N ASP A 111 16.77 10.37 9.38
CA ASP A 111 15.66 9.67 8.72
C ASP A 111 15.23 8.39 9.44
N ASP A 112 15.97 7.98 10.44
CA ASP A 112 15.71 6.74 11.19
C ASP A 112 15.00 6.99 12.52
N CYS A 113 14.72 8.24 12.85
CA CYS A 113 14.09 8.62 14.12
C CYS A 113 14.88 8.17 15.35
N LYS A 114 16.20 8.18 15.26
CA LYS A 114 17.10 7.75 16.34
C LYS A 114 17.59 8.93 17.15
N GLY A 115 17.72 8.70 18.44
CA GLY A 115 18.30 9.66 19.36
C GLY A 115 17.56 9.70 20.69
N GLU A 116 18.26 10.12 21.72
CA GLU A 116 17.67 10.27 23.05
C GLU A 116 16.68 11.42 23.06
N GLY A 117 15.47 11.18 23.58
CA GLY A 117 14.45 12.18 23.68
C GLY A 117 13.62 12.38 22.39
N VAL A 118 13.87 11.59 21.34
CA VAL A 118 13.04 11.61 20.13
C VAL A 118 11.67 11.01 20.44
N VAL A 119 10.61 11.74 20.13
CA VAL A 119 9.24 11.27 20.30
C VAL A 119 8.73 10.73 18.98
N ILE A 120 8.25 9.49 19.00
CA ILE A 120 7.74 8.79 17.82
C ILE A 120 6.23 8.66 17.95
N ASP A 121 5.50 9.33 17.05
CA ASP A 121 4.04 9.24 16.98
C ASP A 121 3.66 8.43 15.74
N ARG A 122 3.14 7.23 15.95
CA ARG A 122 2.68 6.38 14.85
C ARG A 122 1.40 6.93 14.24
N VAL A 123 1.30 6.87 12.92
CA VAL A 123 0.14 7.41 12.19
C VAL A 123 -0.34 6.40 11.16
N ALA A 124 -1.65 6.41 10.92
CA ALA A 124 -2.23 5.64 9.83
C ALA A 124 -1.98 6.37 8.51
N ILE A 125 -1.75 5.60 7.44
CA ILE A 125 -1.55 6.15 6.10
C ILE A 125 -2.33 5.36 5.06
N LYS A 126 -2.60 6.02 3.93
CA LYS A 126 -3.11 5.37 2.73
C LYS A 126 -1.96 5.07 1.78
N MET A 127 -2.01 3.91 1.16
CA MET A 127 -1.09 3.51 0.10
C MET A 127 -1.90 2.88 -1.02
N SER A 128 -1.46 3.05 -2.26
CA SER A 128 -2.11 2.44 -3.41
C SER A 128 -1.13 1.55 -4.15
N PHE A 129 -1.63 0.41 -4.62
CA PHE A 129 -0.83 -0.57 -5.37
C PHE A 129 -1.57 -1.00 -6.62
N VAL A 130 -0.82 -1.30 -7.66
CA VAL A 130 -1.32 -2.02 -8.84
C VAL A 130 -0.65 -3.39 -8.91
N PHE A 131 -1.46 -4.41 -9.11
CA PHE A 131 -1.04 -5.78 -9.31
C PHE A 131 -1.29 -6.14 -10.77
N SER A 132 -0.26 -6.56 -11.47
CA SER A 132 -0.35 -6.93 -12.88
C SER A 132 -0.14 -8.42 -13.03
N PHE A 133 -1.18 -9.10 -13.48
CA PHE A 133 -1.18 -10.54 -13.74
C PHE A 133 -0.99 -10.76 -15.23
N GLN A 134 -0.01 -11.57 -15.60
CA GLN A 134 0.26 -11.92 -16.98
C GLN A 134 0.41 -13.42 -17.11
N VAL A 135 -0.14 -13.97 -18.18
CA VAL A 135 0.06 -15.37 -18.54
C VAL A 135 0.73 -15.41 -19.90
N ASP A 136 1.93 -15.97 -19.95
CA ASP A 136 2.69 -16.11 -21.18
C ASP A 136 3.16 -17.57 -21.30
N HIS A 137 2.70 -18.24 -22.36
CA HIS A 137 3.02 -19.65 -22.63
C HIS A 137 2.75 -20.58 -21.44
N GLY A 138 1.63 -20.34 -20.73
CA GLY A 138 1.27 -21.11 -19.55
C GLY A 138 2.00 -20.72 -18.27
N ARG A 139 2.88 -19.74 -18.34
CA ARG A 139 3.58 -19.20 -17.16
C ARG A 139 2.88 -17.98 -16.63
N VAL A 140 2.66 -17.96 -15.32
CA VAL A 140 2.08 -16.82 -14.63
C VAL A 140 3.19 -15.90 -14.17
N SER A 141 3.03 -14.62 -14.48
CA SER A 141 3.87 -13.54 -13.98
C SER A 141 3.00 -12.58 -13.21
N LEU A 142 3.42 -12.24 -12.00
CA LEU A 142 2.72 -11.28 -11.15
C LEU A 142 3.69 -10.19 -10.74
N ARG A 143 3.31 -8.94 -11.00
CA ARG A 143 4.09 -7.77 -10.61
C ARG A 143 3.23 -6.87 -9.72
N ARG A 144 3.88 -6.31 -8.73
CA ARG A 144 3.26 -5.32 -7.87
C ARG A 144 4.05 -4.01 -7.98
N ARG A 145 3.32 -2.91 -8.09
CA ARG A 145 3.91 -1.58 -8.10
C ARG A 145 3.07 -0.66 -7.20
N ARG A 146 3.75 0.12 -6.38
CA ARG A 146 3.10 1.19 -5.63
C ARG A 146 2.86 2.39 -6.54
N THR A 147 1.67 2.91 -6.49
CA THR A 147 1.28 4.07 -7.29
C THR A 147 1.32 5.37 -6.49
#